data_3e6c8dece4e002738fcd8a2e9cc2add0
#
_entry.id   3e6c8dece4e002738fcd8a2e9cc2add0
#
_cell.length_a   1.000
_cell.length_b   1.000
_cell.length_c   1.000
_cell.angle_alpha   90.00
_cell.angle_beta   90.00
_cell.angle_gamma   90.00
#
_symmetry.space_group_name_H-M   'P 1'
#
loop_
_entity.id
_entity.type
_entity.pdbx_description
1 polymer ?
#
loop_
_entity_poly.entity_id
_entity_poly.type
_entity_poly.pdbx_seq_one_letter_code
_entity_poly.pdbx_strand_id
1 'polypeptide(L)'
;MCIRDRGKLKELDIPFMYVGDYLEESPLGKAEWLVALSEVIGKRAEGEKVFAEIPVRYNVLKKKVADNILDAPSVMLNTPYGDSWFMPSTESYVARLIKDAGGDYIYKKNTGNASAPIDLEEAYLLASQADMWLHVGMANTLDELKAACPKFIDTRCFRGGQVYNNNARTNAAGGNDYY
;
A
#
# COMPACT_ATOMS: atom_id res chain seq x y z
N MET A 1 -18.50 6.21 -2.74
CA MET A 1 -19.57 7.19 -3.08
C MET A 1 -19.23 7.80 -4.42
N CYS A 2 -20.10 7.66 -5.40
CA CYS A 2 -19.85 8.15 -6.76
C CYS A 2 -19.97 9.69 -6.79
N ILE A 3 -19.10 10.39 -7.53
CA ILE A 3 -19.17 11.84 -7.75
C ILE A 3 -20.57 12.28 -8.26
N ARG A 4 -21.30 11.37 -8.92
CA ARG A 4 -22.67 11.59 -9.40
C ARG A 4 -23.69 11.84 -8.28
N ASP A 5 -23.44 11.35 -7.06
CA ASP A 5 -24.42 11.44 -5.96
C ASP A 5 -24.36 12.78 -5.23
N ARG A 6 -23.29 13.56 -5.44
CA ARG A 6 -23.08 14.87 -4.80
C ARG A 6 -24.23 15.87 -5.02
N GLY A 7 -24.70 15.94 -6.25
CA GLY A 7 -25.85 16.82 -6.60
C GLY A 7 -27.08 16.42 -5.80
N LYS A 8 -27.36 15.13 -5.74
CA LYS A 8 -28.53 14.58 -5.02
C LYS A 8 -28.45 14.78 -3.52
N LEU A 9 -27.27 14.61 -2.92
CA LEU A 9 -27.07 14.88 -1.49
C LEU A 9 -27.32 16.35 -1.15
N LYS A 10 -26.84 17.27 -2.00
CA LYS A 10 -27.10 18.70 -1.84
C LYS A 10 -28.57 19.06 -1.98
N GLU A 11 -29.26 18.50 -2.98
CA GLU A 11 -30.72 18.72 -3.17
C GLU A 11 -31.53 18.25 -1.96
N LEU A 12 -31.07 17.19 -1.27
CA LEU A 12 -31.73 16.61 -0.10
C LEU A 12 -31.25 17.20 1.23
N ASP A 13 -30.41 18.24 1.18
CA ASP A 13 -29.78 18.87 2.35
C ASP A 13 -29.07 17.85 3.28
N ILE A 14 -28.49 16.81 2.68
CA ILE A 14 -27.73 15.81 3.42
C ILE A 14 -26.26 16.25 3.51
N PRO A 15 -25.72 16.51 4.71
CA PRO A 15 -24.33 16.87 4.87
C PRO A 15 -23.42 15.72 4.44
N PHE A 16 -22.34 16.03 3.74
CA PHE A 16 -21.34 15.06 3.32
C PHE A 16 -19.93 15.62 3.40
N MET A 17 -18.97 14.74 3.61
CA MET A 17 -17.55 15.08 3.63
C MET A 17 -16.82 14.21 2.60
N TYR A 18 -15.81 14.78 1.95
CA TYR A 18 -14.87 14.01 1.14
C TYR A 18 -13.81 13.37 2.03
N VAL A 19 -13.64 12.08 1.88
CA VAL A 19 -12.54 11.34 2.50
C VAL A 19 -11.47 11.14 1.43
N GLY A 20 -10.34 11.80 1.59
CA GLY A 20 -9.23 11.82 0.63
C GLY A 20 -7.99 11.06 1.14
N ASP A 21 -8.16 10.15 2.09
CA ASP A 21 -7.07 9.38 2.69
C ASP A 21 -6.25 8.58 1.67
N TYR A 22 -6.87 8.15 0.58
CA TYR A 22 -6.20 7.43 -0.52
C TYR A 22 -5.24 8.31 -1.34
N LEU A 23 -5.35 9.65 -1.21
CA LEU A 23 -4.46 10.61 -1.85
C LEU A 23 -3.23 10.95 -0.98
N GLU A 24 -3.25 10.51 0.29
CA GLU A 24 -2.13 10.78 1.19
C GLU A 24 -0.87 10.02 0.76
N GLU A 25 0.18 10.77 0.57
CA GLU A 25 1.49 10.21 0.19
C GLU A 25 2.32 9.80 1.42
N SER A 26 2.06 10.45 2.58
CA SER A 26 2.78 10.18 3.82
C SER A 26 2.10 9.08 4.64
N PRO A 27 2.83 8.07 5.13
CA PRO A 27 2.28 7.08 6.06
C PRO A 27 1.67 7.68 7.32
N LEU A 28 2.29 8.71 7.89
CA LEU A 28 1.75 9.40 9.06
C LEU A 28 0.56 10.30 8.71
N GLY A 29 0.57 10.97 7.55
CA GLY A 29 -0.58 11.74 7.07
C GLY A 29 -1.80 10.84 6.85
N LYS A 30 -1.60 9.64 6.28
CA LYS A 30 -2.69 8.66 6.15
C LYS A 30 -3.25 8.24 7.52
N ALA A 31 -2.39 7.97 8.49
CA ALA A 31 -2.81 7.61 9.85
C ALA A 31 -3.53 8.78 10.57
N GLU A 32 -3.21 10.04 10.26
CA GLU A 32 -3.83 11.23 10.85
C GLU A 32 -5.31 11.40 10.47
N TRP A 33 -5.75 10.77 9.37
CA TRP A 33 -7.18 10.73 9.02
C TRP A 33 -8.05 10.13 10.11
N LEU A 34 -7.47 9.34 11.02
CA LEU A 34 -8.15 8.88 12.23
C LEU A 34 -8.73 10.05 13.04
N VAL A 35 -7.97 11.17 13.16
CA VAL A 35 -8.41 12.35 13.90
C VAL A 35 -9.57 13.05 13.19
N ALA A 36 -9.46 13.21 11.86
CA ALA A 36 -10.52 13.80 11.05
C ALA A 36 -11.83 13.01 11.12
N LEU A 37 -11.74 11.67 11.02
CA LEU A 37 -12.90 10.78 11.14
C LEU A 37 -13.48 10.80 12.57
N SER A 38 -12.63 10.89 13.59
CA SER A 38 -13.05 11.02 14.99
C SER A 38 -13.82 12.31 15.24
N GLU A 39 -13.42 13.43 14.61
CA GLU A 39 -14.15 14.68 14.65
C GLU A 39 -15.59 14.54 14.15
N VAL A 40 -15.76 13.87 13.00
CA VAL A 40 -17.10 13.67 12.39
C VAL A 40 -18.06 12.92 13.31
N ILE A 41 -17.55 12.02 14.12
CA ILE A 41 -18.38 11.24 15.09
C ILE A 41 -18.37 11.85 16.51
N GLY A 42 -17.84 13.07 16.69
CA GLY A 42 -17.80 13.77 17.96
C GLY A 42 -16.81 13.19 18.99
N LYS A 43 -15.77 12.48 18.52
CA LYS A 43 -14.77 11.78 19.35
C LYS A 43 -13.32 12.27 19.10
N ARG A 44 -13.17 13.53 18.75
CA ARG A 44 -11.87 14.12 18.41
C ARG A 44 -10.80 13.86 19.46
N ALA A 45 -11.10 14.13 20.73
CA ALA A 45 -10.11 13.96 21.80
C ALA A 45 -9.60 12.51 21.95
N GLU A 46 -10.47 11.53 21.69
CA GLU A 46 -10.11 10.11 21.68
C GLU A 46 -9.23 9.80 20.46
N GLY A 47 -9.57 10.33 19.27
CA GLY A 47 -8.79 10.22 18.06
C GLY A 47 -7.40 10.82 18.19
N GLU A 48 -7.29 12.04 18.73
CA GLU A 48 -6.00 12.69 19.00
C GLU A 48 -5.14 11.89 19.97
N LYS A 49 -5.74 11.35 21.04
CA LYS A 49 -5.03 10.50 22.00
C LYS A 49 -4.46 9.23 21.35
N VAL A 50 -5.24 8.56 20.51
CA VAL A 50 -4.78 7.36 19.78
C VAL A 50 -3.70 7.73 18.77
N PHE A 51 -3.90 8.81 18.00
CA PHE A 51 -2.94 9.23 16.99
C PHE A 51 -1.60 9.67 17.60
N ALA A 52 -1.59 10.32 18.78
CA ALA A 52 -0.37 10.81 19.39
C ALA A 52 0.72 9.74 19.60
N GLU A 53 0.34 8.49 19.79
CA GLU A 53 1.27 7.39 19.97
C GLU A 53 1.84 6.85 18.63
N ILE A 54 1.11 7.03 17.53
CA ILE A 54 1.47 6.45 16.23
C ILE A 54 2.77 7.05 15.68
N PRO A 55 2.95 8.39 15.59
CA PRO A 55 4.20 8.99 15.11
C PRO A 55 5.41 8.62 15.96
N VAL A 56 5.23 8.52 17.29
CA VAL A 56 6.31 8.16 18.21
C VAL A 56 6.82 6.75 17.88
N ARG A 57 5.91 5.77 17.81
CA ARG A 57 6.26 4.38 17.50
C ARG A 57 6.83 4.24 16.09
N TYR A 58 6.22 4.91 15.11
CA TYR A 58 6.66 4.90 13.72
C TYR A 58 8.09 5.42 13.57
N ASN A 59 8.37 6.58 14.15
CA ASN A 59 9.70 7.19 14.04
C ASN A 59 10.79 6.41 14.79
N VAL A 60 10.45 5.75 15.90
CA VAL A 60 11.39 4.83 16.59
C VAL A 60 11.75 3.66 15.68
N LEU A 61 10.76 3.04 15.02
CA LEU A 61 11.00 1.92 14.09
C LEU A 61 11.82 2.38 12.87
N LYS A 62 11.41 3.49 12.25
CA LYS A 62 12.12 4.08 11.10
C LYS A 62 13.58 4.38 11.44
N LYS A 63 13.83 4.98 12.61
CA LYS A 63 15.20 5.23 13.07
C LYS A 63 15.97 3.94 13.29
N LYS A 64 15.36 2.95 13.95
CA LYS A 64 16.00 1.64 14.18
C LYS A 64 16.40 0.98 12.87
N VAL A 65 15.56 1.06 11.84
CA VAL A 65 15.87 0.55 10.49
C VAL A 65 17.05 1.32 9.91
N ALA A 66 16.98 2.66 9.87
CA ALA A 66 18.03 3.50 9.31
C ALA A 66 19.40 3.29 9.96
N ASP A 67 19.43 3.03 11.27
CA ASP A 67 20.67 2.80 12.03
C ASP A 67 21.26 1.40 11.79
N ASN A 68 20.52 0.43 11.25
CA ASN A 68 20.94 -0.98 11.18
C ASN A 68 20.94 -1.55 9.75
N ILE A 69 20.33 -0.88 8.77
CA ILE A 69 20.28 -1.40 7.41
C ILE A 69 21.62 -1.14 6.71
N LEU A 70 22.21 -2.22 6.18
CA LEU A 70 23.46 -2.15 5.42
C LEU A 70 23.21 -2.20 3.92
N ASP A 71 22.15 -2.88 3.49
CA ASP A 71 21.76 -3.05 2.10
C ASP A 71 20.25 -3.09 2.01
N ALA A 72 19.67 -2.22 1.17
CA ALA A 72 18.23 -2.11 1.02
C ALA A 72 17.72 -3.14 0.00
N PRO A 73 16.92 -4.14 0.42
CA PRO A 73 16.37 -5.11 -0.53
C PRO A 73 15.47 -4.42 -1.56
N SER A 74 15.60 -4.80 -2.81
CA SER A 74 14.73 -4.33 -3.89
C SER A 74 13.36 -4.99 -3.81
N VAL A 75 12.29 -4.17 -3.91
CA VAL A 75 10.92 -4.60 -3.63
C VAL A 75 10.03 -4.41 -4.85
N MET A 76 9.43 -5.51 -5.34
CA MET A 76 8.36 -5.54 -6.34
C MET A 76 7.00 -5.51 -5.64
N LEU A 77 6.02 -4.83 -6.26
CA LEU A 77 4.67 -4.68 -5.71
C LEU A 77 3.59 -5.18 -6.65
N ASN A 78 2.47 -5.60 -6.07
CA ASN A 78 1.21 -5.95 -6.71
C ASN A 78 1.28 -7.25 -7.53
N THR A 79 0.21 -7.50 -8.28
CA THR A 79 0.05 -8.61 -9.24
C THR A 79 -0.54 -8.07 -10.53
N PRO A 80 -0.46 -8.81 -11.63
CA PRO A 80 -1.08 -8.38 -12.88
C PRO A 80 -2.60 -8.26 -12.75
N TYR A 81 -3.16 -7.32 -13.47
CA TYR A 81 -4.59 -7.17 -13.69
C TYR A 81 -4.85 -7.20 -15.21
N GLY A 82 -5.37 -8.31 -15.69
CA GLY A 82 -5.42 -8.59 -17.13
C GLY A 82 -4.01 -8.64 -17.72
N ASP A 83 -3.80 -7.88 -18.81
CA ASP A 83 -2.53 -7.79 -19.52
C ASP A 83 -1.63 -6.66 -19.04
N SER A 84 -1.98 -6.02 -17.92
CA SER A 84 -1.25 -4.88 -17.37
C SER A 84 -0.83 -5.11 -15.93
N TRP A 85 0.25 -4.46 -15.54
CA TRP A 85 0.71 -4.40 -14.16
C TRP A 85 0.73 -2.96 -13.68
N PHE A 86 -0.01 -2.66 -12.63
CA PHE A 86 -0.13 -1.28 -12.13
C PHE A 86 0.94 -1.00 -11.08
N MET A 87 1.89 -0.14 -11.44
CA MET A 87 2.99 0.26 -10.56
C MET A 87 2.69 1.58 -9.86
N PRO A 88 2.66 1.61 -8.52
CA PRO A 88 2.52 2.84 -7.75
C PRO A 88 3.57 3.89 -8.11
N SER A 89 3.27 5.17 -7.83
CA SER A 89 4.26 6.24 -7.90
C SER A 89 5.37 6.03 -6.88
N THR A 90 6.57 6.55 -7.18
CA THR A 90 7.69 6.63 -6.22
C THR A 90 7.37 7.50 -5.01
N GLU A 91 6.42 8.43 -5.15
CA GLU A 91 5.95 9.31 -4.08
C GLU A 91 4.71 8.77 -3.37
N SER A 92 4.20 7.61 -3.78
CA SER A 92 3.02 7.01 -3.16
C SER A 92 3.28 6.59 -1.71
N TYR A 93 2.20 6.53 -0.94
CA TYR A 93 2.20 6.02 0.43
C TYR A 93 2.98 4.70 0.58
N VAL A 94 2.72 3.73 -0.30
CA VAL A 94 3.35 2.40 -0.21
C VAL A 94 4.85 2.47 -0.53
N ALA A 95 5.26 3.27 -1.52
CA ALA A 95 6.68 3.43 -1.85
C ALA A 95 7.45 4.11 -0.69
N ARG A 96 6.84 5.12 -0.06
CA ARG A 96 7.41 5.78 1.13
C ARG A 96 7.47 4.83 2.33
N LEU A 97 6.45 4.00 2.53
CA LEU A 97 6.44 3.00 3.60
C LEU A 97 7.56 1.97 3.42
N ILE A 98 7.77 1.48 2.18
CA ILE A 98 8.88 0.58 1.84
C ILE A 98 10.23 1.25 2.16
N LYS A 99 10.42 2.49 1.74
CA LYS A 99 11.65 3.25 2.01
C LYS A 99 11.88 3.42 3.51
N ASP A 100 10.85 3.77 4.27
CA ASP A 100 10.94 3.97 5.71
C ASP A 100 11.17 2.65 6.46
N ALA A 101 10.74 1.52 5.87
CA ALA A 101 11.04 0.16 6.32
C ALA A 101 12.41 -0.37 5.85
N GLY A 102 13.20 0.45 5.12
CA GLY A 102 14.55 0.11 4.67
C GLY A 102 14.61 -0.67 3.36
N GLY A 103 13.50 -0.79 2.62
CA GLY A 103 13.48 -1.38 1.29
C GLY A 103 13.70 -0.35 0.19
N ASP A 104 14.02 -0.83 -1.00
CA ASP A 104 14.11 -0.03 -2.22
C ASP A 104 13.03 -0.43 -3.21
N TYR A 105 12.01 0.43 -3.39
CA TYR A 105 10.96 0.19 -4.37
C TYR A 105 11.54 0.15 -5.78
N ILE A 106 11.39 -0.98 -6.48
CA ILE A 106 12.15 -1.27 -7.70
C ILE A 106 11.76 -0.37 -8.89
N TYR A 107 10.48 0.04 -9.01
CA TYR A 107 10.01 0.82 -10.15
C TYR A 107 10.22 2.32 -9.93
N LYS A 108 11.10 2.94 -10.74
CA LYS A 108 11.52 4.36 -10.57
C LYS A 108 10.92 5.31 -11.61
N LYS A 109 10.23 4.78 -12.65
CA LYS A 109 9.79 5.61 -13.78
C LYS A 109 8.51 6.39 -13.51
N ASN A 110 7.69 5.97 -12.55
CA ASN A 110 6.45 6.66 -12.22
C ASN A 110 6.65 7.66 -11.08
N THR A 111 6.77 8.93 -11.43
CA THR A 111 6.87 10.07 -10.49
C THR A 111 5.57 10.88 -10.42
N GLY A 112 4.49 10.39 -11.02
CA GLY A 112 3.18 11.02 -10.99
C GLY A 112 2.46 10.85 -9.64
N ASN A 113 1.17 11.12 -9.60
CA ASN A 113 0.33 11.03 -8.40
C ASN A 113 -0.63 9.81 -8.41
N ALA A 114 -0.54 8.97 -9.42
CA ALA A 114 -1.37 7.77 -9.56
C ALA A 114 -0.51 6.57 -10.01
N SER A 115 -1.03 5.35 -9.85
CA SER A 115 -0.40 4.17 -10.42
C SER A 115 -0.39 4.22 -11.93
N ALA A 116 0.70 3.81 -12.55
CA ALA A 116 0.87 3.73 -13.99
C ALA A 116 0.90 2.26 -14.45
N PRO A 117 0.23 1.92 -15.56
CA PRO A 117 0.32 0.58 -16.13
C PRO A 117 1.67 0.38 -16.83
N ILE A 118 2.23 -0.80 -16.68
CA ILE A 118 3.34 -1.33 -17.46
C ILE A 118 2.91 -2.65 -18.10
N ASP A 119 3.60 -3.09 -19.14
CA ASP A 119 3.37 -4.39 -19.74
C ASP A 119 3.95 -5.54 -18.88
N LEU A 120 3.56 -6.76 -19.20
CA LEU A 120 3.98 -7.94 -18.42
C LEU A 120 5.45 -8.30 -18.64
N GLU A 121 6.05 -7.92 -19.78
CA GLU A 121 7.46 -8.12 -20.05
C GLU A 121 8.33 -7.21 -19.16
N GLU A 122 8.00 -5.92 -19.06
CA GLU A 122 8.67 -5.00 -18.14
C GLU A 122 8.49 -5.46 -16.69
N ALA A 123 7.28 -5.84 -16.31
CA ALA A 123 6.99 -6.36 -14.98
C ALA A 123 7.82 -7.62 -14.65
N TYR A 124 7.96 -8.55 -15.60
CA TYR A 124 8.77 -9.74 -15.43
C TYR A 124 10.26 -9.43 -15.23
N LEU A 125 10.79 -8.48 -16.01
CA LEU A 125 12.19 -8.05 -15.88
C LEU A 125 12.43 -7.45 -14.48
N LEU A 126 11.53 -6.61 -13.99
CA LEU A 126 11.60 -6.03 -12.65
C LEU A 126 11.52 -7.11 -11.57
N ALA A 127 10.52 -7.99 -11.64
CA ALA A 127 10.34 -9.07 -10.67
C ALA A 127 11.53 -10.06 -10.66
N SER A 128 12.20 -10.25 -11.81
CA SER A 128 13.39 -11.10 -11.92
C SER A 128 14.61 -10.49 -11.20
N GLN A 129 14.66 -9.18 -11.02
CA GLN A 129 15.70 -8.45 -10.32
C GLN A 129 15.36 -8.17 -8.85
N ALA A 130 14.08 -8.24 -8.48
CA ALA A 130 13.61 -7.96 -7.13
C ALA A 130 14.08 -9.00 -6.12
N ASP A 131 14.48 -8.53 -4.94
CA ASP A 131 14.79 -9.39 -3.79
C ASP A 131 13.51 -9.86 -3.10
N MET A 132 12.47 -9.02 -3.08
CA MET A 132 11.21 -9.29 -2.40
C MET A 132 10.02 -8.93 -3.29
N TRP A 133 8.91 -9.66 -3.12
CA TRP A 133 7.65 -9.36 -3.79
C TRP A 133 6.54 -9.22 -2.74
N LEU A 134 5.91 -8.04 -2.70
CA LEU A 134 4.88 -7.69 -1.72
C LEU A 134 3.53 -7.43 -2.41
N HIS A 135 2.45 -7.56 -1.64
CA HIS A 135 1.07 -7.31 -2.08
C HIS A 135 0.63 -8.21 -3.24
N VAL A 136 0.76 -9.49 -3.05
CA VAL A 136 0.44 -10.50 -4.09
C VAL A 136 -1.06 -10.77 -4.23
N GLY A 137 -1.87 -9.76 -4.09
CA GLY A 137 -3.32 -9.80 -4.32
C GLY A 137 -4.06 -10.70 -3.35
N MET A 138 -4.91 -11.57 -3.87
CA MET A 138 -5.75 -12.46 -3.05
C MET A 138 -5.08 -13.78 -2.70
N ALA A 139 -3.85 -14.02 -3.16
CA ALA A 139 -3.15 -15.27 -2.90
C ALA A 139 -2.76 -15.41 -1.41
N ASN A 140 -3.12 -16.54 -0.81
CA ASN A 140 -2.77 -16.90 0.58
C ASN A 140 -1.60 -17.88 0.63
N THR A 141 -1.30 -18.53 -0.48
CA THR A 141 -0.22 -19.51 -0.63
C THR A 141 0.58 -19.27 -1.90
N LEU A 142 1.81 -19.79 -1.96
CA LEU A 142 2.60 -19.75 -3.18
C LEU A 142 1.97 -20.55 -4.33
N ASP A 143 1.24 -21.62 -4.02
CA ASP A 143 0.53 -22.41 -5.05
C ASP A 143 -0.64 -21.62 -5.67
N GLU A 144 -1.38 -20.87 -4.87
CA GLU A 144 -2.41 -19.96 -5.37
C GLU A 144 -1.78 -18.84 -6.23
N LEU A 145 -0.67 -18.26 -5.80
CA LEU A 145 0.04 -17.25 -6.58
C LEU A 145 0.59 -17.84 -7.88
N LYS A 146 1.13 -19.06 -7.85
CA LYS A 146 1.58 -19.79 -9.06
C LYS A 146 0.45 -20.00 -10.05
N ALA A 147 -0.74 -20.35 -9.58
CA ALA A 147 -1.91 -20.52 -10.43
C ALA A 147 -2.37 -19.18 -11.04
N ALA A 148 -2.31 -18.09 -10.26
CA ALA A 148 -2.70 -16.75 -10.71
C ALA A 148 -1.67 -16.10 -11.65
N CYS A 149 -0.38 -16.33 -11.40
CA CYS A 149 0.74 -15.67 -12.09
C CYS A 149 1.80 -16.67 -12.58
N PRO A 150 1.44 -17.66 -13.45
CA PRO A 150 2.32 -18.76 -13.81
C PRO A 150 3.61 -18.32 -14.51
N LYS A 151 3.61 -17.18 -15.19
CA LYS A 151 4.79 -16.62 -15.86
C LYS A 151 5.85 -16.08 -14.90
N PHE A 152 5.51 -15.85 -13.62
CA PHE A 152 6.39 -15.21 -12.65
C PHE A 152 7.04 -16.17 -11.64
N ILE A 153 6.79 -17.46 -11.76
CA ILE A 153 7.32 -18.49 -10.85
C ILE A 153 8.85 -18.65 -10.92
N ASP A 154 9.43 -18.24 -12.04
CA ASP A 154 10.88 -18.32 -12.27
C ASP A 154 11.64 -17.08 -11.80
N THR A 155 10.94 -16.07 -11.29
CA THR A 155 11.55 -14.87 -10.75
C THR A 155 12.33 -15.15 -9.47
N ARG A 156 13.36 -14.33 -9.20
CA ARG A 156 14.26 -14.51 -8.04
C ARG A 156 13.50 -14.54 -6.72
N CYS A 157 12.60 -13.57 -6.52
CA CYS A 157 11.80 -13.47 -5.29
C CYS A 157 10.87 -14.66 -5.09
N PHE A 158 10.22 -15.18 -6.16
CA PHE A 158 9.35 -16.36 -6.05
C PHE A 158 10.14 -17.62 -5.70
N ARG A 159 11.23 -17.92 -6.42
CA ARG A 159 12.09 -19.08 -6.14
C ARG A 159 12.72 -19.04 -4.76
N GLY A 160 13.08 -17.87 -4.28
CA GLY A 160 13.66 -17.65 -2.96
C GLY A 160 12.65 -17.67 -1.81
N GLY A 161 11.35 -17.82 -2.11
CA GLY A 161 10.29 -17.75 -1.11
C GLY A 161 10.14 -16.37 -0.46
N GLN A 162 10.68 -15.32 -1.10
CA GLN A 162 10.64 -13.94 -0.61
C GLN A 162 9.39 -13.21 -1.13
N VAL A 163 8.24 -13.83 -0.91
CA VAL A 163 6.92 -13.35 -1.32
C VAL A 163 6.06 -13.15 -0.08
N TYR A 164 5.52 -11.96 0.07
CA TYR A 164 4.78 -11.58 1.27
C TYR A 164 3.46 -10.90 0.91
N ASN A 165 2.46 -11.14 1.73
CA ASN A 165 1.16 -10.49 1.58
C ASN A 165 0.73 -9.88 2.92
N ASN A 166 -0.24 -8.97 2.88
CA ASN A 166 -0.80 -8.25 4.02
C ASN A 166 -2.16 -8.78 4.46
N ASN A 167 -2.47 -10.04 4.16
CA ASN A 167 -3.78 -10.67 4.40
C ASN A 167 -3.83 -11.58 5.63
N ALA A 168 -2.80 -11.55 6.50
CA ALA A 168 -2.77 -12.39 7.71
C ALA A 168 -3.80 -11.97 8.77
N ARG A 169 -4.25 -10.71 8.73
CA ARG A 169 -5.26 -10.16 9.66
C ARG A 169 -6.43 -9.64 8.85
N THR A 170 -7.50 -10.41 8.85
CA THR A 170 -8.74 -10.06 8.15
C THR A 170 -9.94 -10.16 9.11
N ASN A 171 -10.94 -9.32 8.89
CA ASN A 171 -12.22 -9.43 9.58
C ASN A 171 -13.12 -10.47 8.89
N ALA A 172 -14.29 -10.74 9.48
CA ALA A 172 -15.26 -11.73 8.95
C ALA A 172 -15.78 -11.39 7.54
N ALA A 173 -15.66 -10.13 7.10
CA ALA A 173 -16.07 -9.69 5.77
C ALA A 173 -14.91 -9.69 4.75
N GLY A 174 -13.72 -10.21 5.13
CA GLY A 174 -12.54 -10.26 4.26
C GLY A 174 -11.75 -8.95 4.17
N GLY A 175 -12.14 -7.89 4.88
CA GLY A 175 -11.36 -6.67 4.98
C GLY A 175 -10.11 -6.89 5.84
N ASN A 176 -8.95 -6.43 5.40
CA ASN A 176 -7.72 -6.48 6.18
C ASN A 176 -7.44 -5.15 6.89
N ASP A 177 -6.53 -5.17 7.84
CA ASP A 177 -6.13 -4.02 8.65
C ASP A 177 -4.82 -3.36 8.16
N TYR A 178 -4.55 -3.48 6.89
CA TYR A 178 -3.35 -2.93 6.26
C TYR A 178 -3.30 -1.39 6.25
N TYR A 179 -4.46 -0.75 6.35
CA TYR A 179 -4.60 0.71 6.32
C TYR A 179 -4.64 1.32 7.71
#